data_b6d48d624d199e4aa69946866298e15e
#
_entry.id   b6d48d624d199e4aa69946866298e15e
#
_cell.length_a   1.000
_cell.length_b   1.000
_cell.length_c   1.000
_cell.angle_alpha   90.00
_cell.angle_beta   90.00
_cell.angle_gamma   90.00
#
_symmetry.space_group_name_H-M   'P 1'
#
loop_
_entity.id
_entity.type
_entity.pdbx_description
1 polymer ?
#
loop_
_entity_poly.entity_id
_entity_poly.type
_entity_poly.pdbx_seq_one_letter_code
_entity_poly.pdbx_strand_id
1 'polypeptide(L)'
;MAPRRRGVNQEQTVLDTGKLPGMVAAKKEMPMPRHAVLRWMVLTALFVAIAPAARAADPTTPAAAGLVDVTKVAPDIKLDIRYATPNNFTHVAVYPAARCFLRTDVANRLAKVQADLKKQGLGLKVFDCYRPFAIQQKFWSLVPNEDWVAKPVAKDGKPVIGSKHNRGAAVDLTLVDASGKDIPMPSGFDDFTEKARRDYTGGDPTARANAKRLEAAMVKEGFEPLPSEWWHFDGPGWQGYELLNVPFN
;
A
#
# COMPACT_ATOMS: atom_id res chain seq x y z
N MET A 1 38.08 -2.65 36.73
CA MET A 1 37.41 -3.81 37.33
C MET A 1 36.39 -4.34 36.34
N ALA A 2 36.69 -5.38 35.58
CA ALA A 2 35.84 -5.96 34.56
C ALA A 2 35.25 -7.28 35.07
N PRO A 3 34.01 -7.65 34.82
CA PRO A 3 33.52 -8.98 35.10
C PRO A 3 33.54 -9.90 33.87
N ARG A 4 33.90 -11.12 34.17
CA ARG A 4 34.21 -12.28 33.35
C ARG A 4 33.06 -12.80 32.49
N ARG A 5 33.41 -13.27 31.30
CA ARG A 5 32.62 -14.16 30.43
C ARG A 5 32.46 -15.55 31.08
N ARG A 6 31.27 -16.13 31.03
CA ARG A 6 31.01 -17.57 31.21
C ARG A 6 30.64 -18.20 29.87
N GLY A 7 31.40 -19.22 29.49
CA GLY A 7 31.13 -20.07 28.35
C GLY A 7 29.99 -21.07 28.65
N VAL A 8 29.27 -21.46 27.63
CA VAL A 8 28.30 -22.55 27.66
C VAL A 8 28.77 -23.62 26.68
N ASN A 9 28.95 -24.86 27.24
CA ASN A 9 29.37 -26.08 26.56
C ASN A 9 28.38 -26.52 25.49
N GLN A 10 28.92 -26.96 24.35
CA GLN A 10 28.22 -27.82 23.39
C GLN A 10 28.39 -29.29 23.80
N GLU A 11 27.29 -29.97 24.05
CA GLU A 11 27.24 -31.43 24.08
C GLU A 11 26.94 -31.97 22.68
N GLN A 12 27.90 -32.74 22.17
CA GLN A 12 27.73 -33.55 20.94
C GLN A 12 27.05 -34.86 21.32
N THR A 13 25.90 -35.14 20.76
CA THR A 13 25.24 -36.44 20.84
C THR A 13 25.64 -37.29 19.62
N VAL A 14 26.36 -38.38 19.91
CA VAL A 14 26.76 -39.42 18.95
C VAL A 14 25.58 -40.34 18.69
N LEU A 15 25.20 -40.52 17.44
CA LEU A 15 24.19 -41.51 17.00
C LEU A 15 24.86 -42.84 16.69
N ASP A 16 24.48 -43.86 17.45
CA ASP A 16 24.87 -45.26 17.34
C ASP A 16 24.17 -45.93 16.13
N THR A 17 24.94 -46.62 15.29
CA THR A 17 24.47 -47.35 14.13
C THR A 17 24.20 -48.81 14.47
N GLY A 18 22.96 -49.14 14.82
CA GLY A 18 22.47 -50.50 15.02
C GLY A 18 22.25 -51.27 13.72
N LYS A 19 23.02 -52.35 13.56
CA LYS A 19 22.98 -53.34 12.48
C LYS A 19 21.79 -54.28 12.65
N LEU A 20 20.90 -54.43 11.65
CA LEU A 20 19.83 -55.45 11.65
C LEU A 20 20.26 -56.71 10.87
N PRO A 21 19.90 -57.93 11.33
CA PRO A 21 20.25 -59.19 10.68
C PRO A 21 19.25 -59.56 9.57
N GLY A 22 19.77 -60.27 8.57
CA GLY A 22 19.05 -60.68 7.38
C GLY A 22 17.95 -61.74 7.64
N MET A 23 16.87 -61.61 6.93
CA MET A 23 15.87 -62.66 6.74
C MET A 23 15.84 -63.11 5.28
N VAL A 24 16.13 -64.37 5.06
CA VAL A 24 16.01 -65.10 3.79
C VAL A 24 14.51 -65.43 3.57
N ALA A 25 13.89 -64.90 2.52
CA ALA A 25 12.52 -65.24 2.16
C ALA A 25 12.51 -66.30 1.03
N ALA A 26 11.92 -67.46 1.32
CA ALA A 26 11.74 -68.58 0.38
C ALA A 26 10.67 -68.21 -0.68
N LYS A 27 10.99 -68.45 -1.94
CA LYS A 27 10.06 -68.43 -3.07
C LYS A 27 9.05 -69.57 -2.98
N LYS A 28 7.78 -69.22 -2.88
CA LYS A 28 6.67 -70.18 -3.03
C LYS A 28 5.97 -69.89 -4.37
N GLU A 29 6.17 -70.79 -5.34
CA GLU A 29 5.46 -70.73 -6.64
C GLU A 29 4.02 -71.20 -6.45
N MET A 30 3.06 -70.42 -6.93
CA MET A 30 1.65 -70.79 -7.03
C MET A 30 1.26 -70.97 -8.52
N PRO A 31 0.48 -71.96 -8.86
CA PRO A 31 0.07 -72.23 -10.25
C PRO A 31 -1.03 -71.28 -10.71
N MET A 32 -0.92 -70.80 -11.96
CA MET A 32 -1.91 -69.94 -12.60
C MET A 32 -3.14 -70.74 -13.07
N PRO A 33 -4.37 -70.21 -12.85
CA PRO A 33 -5.54 -70.72 -13.52
C PRO A 33 -5.67 -70.21 -14.95
N ARG A 34 -5.88 -71.05 -15.92
CA ARG A 34 -6.26 -70.76 -17.31
C ARG A 34 -7.71 -70.26 -17.32
N HIS A 35 -7.98 -69.26 -18.17
CA HIS A 35 -9.23 -68.59 -18.52
C HIS A 35 -9.46 -67.26 -17.82
N ALA A 36 -8.88 -66.19 -18.36
CA ALA A 36 -9.35 -64.81 -18.15
C ALA A 36 -9.60 -64.15 -19.50
N VAL A 37 -10.89 -64.01 -19.80
CA VAL A 37 -11.41 -63.22 -20.92
C VAL A 37 -10.90 -61.82 -20.88
N LEU A 38 -10.19 -61.42 -21.93
CA LEU A 38 -9.62 -60.06 -22.08
C LEU A 38 -10.75 -59.07 -22.36
N ARG A 39 -11.26 -58.41 -21.31
CA ARG A 39 -12.12 -57.24 -21.43
C ARG A 39 -11.22 -56.00 -21.61
N TRP A 40 -11.16 -55.52 -22.83
CA TRP A 40 -10.57 -54.20 -23.13
C TRP A 40 -11.45 -53.10 -22.51
N MET A 41 -11.06 -52.58 -21.37
CA MET A 41 -11.60 -51.30 -20.89
C MET A 41 -10.87 -50.19 -21.66
N VAL A 42 -11.55 -49.58 -22.60
CA VAL A 42 -11.12 -48.35 -23.23
C VAL A 42 -11.33 -47.22 -22.17
N LEU A 43 -10.24 -46.89 -21.46
CA LEU A 43 -10.22 -45.68 -20.64
C LEU A 43 -10.15 -44.49 -21.62
N THR A 44 -11.28 -43.87 -21.93
CA THR A 44 -11.35 -42.55 -22.54
C THR A 44 -10.89 -41.54 -21.48
N ALA A 45 -9.60 -41.17 -21.50
CA ALA A 45 -9.08 -40.06 -20.73
C ALA A 45 -9.71 -38.78 -21.29
N LEU A 46 -10.68 -38.21 -20.56
CA LEU A 46 -11.25 -36.90 -20.84
C LEU A 46 -10.17 -35.87 -20.51
N PHE A 47 -9.39 -35.45 -21.50
CA PHE A 47 -8.51 -34.29 -21.38
C PHE A 47 -9.40 -33.06 -21.28
N VAL A 48 -9.72 -32.63 -20.06
CA VAL A 48 -10.24 -31.28 -19.83
C VAL A 48 -9.08 -30.33 -20.09
N ALA A 49 -9.05 -29.73 -21.29
CA ALA A 49 -8.14 -28.65 -21.60
C ALA A 49 -8.55 -27.45 -20.72
N ILE A 50 -7.83 -27.25 -19.61
CA ILE A 50 -7.91 -26.02 -18.82
C ILE A 50 -7.29 -24.94 -19.70
N ALA A 51 -8.13 -24.20 -20.44
CA ALA A 51 -7.70 -23.00 -21.13
C ALA A 51 -7.08 -22.04 -20.08
N PRO A 52 -5.88 -21.49 -20.32
CA PRO A 52 -5.33 -20.50 -19.41
C PRO A 52 -6.33 -19.34 -19.34
N ALA A 53 -6.76 -18.99 -18.12
CA ALA A 53 -7.63 -17.83 -17.91
C ALA A 53 -6.94 -16.61 -18.53
N ALA A 54 -7.59 -16.01 -19.52
CA ALA A 54 -7.08 -14.81 -20.16
C ALA A 54 -6.91 -13.75 -19.06
N ARG A 55 -5.66 -13.33 -18.81
CA ARG A 55 -5.36 -12.29 -17.84
C ARG A 55 -6.01 -11.01 -18.36
N ALA A 56 -6.82 -10.36 -17.52
CA ALA A 56 -7.37 -9.06 -17.85
C ALA A 56 -6.22 -8.09 -18.19
N ALA A 57 -6.40 -7.28 -19.24
CA ALA A 57 -5.45 -6.24 -19.57
C ALA A 57 -5.29 -5.25 -18.42
N ASP A 58 -4.08 -4.74 -18.22
CA ASP A 58 -3.84 -3.74 -17.19
C ASP A 58 -4.71 -2.48 -17.48
N PRO A 59 -5.30 -1.85 -16.44
CA PRO A 59 -6.19 -0.71 -16.63
C PRO A 59 -5.43 0.48 -17.24
N THR A 60 -6.03 1.14 -18.23
CA THR A 60 -5.44 2.28 -18.94
C THR A 60 -6.00 3.64 -18.50
N THR A 61 -7.07 3.66 -17.71
CA THR A 61 -7.69 4.87 -17.18
C THR A 61 -7.92 4.75 -15.67
N PRO A 62 -7.97 5.87 -14.94
CA PRO A 62 -8.28 5.86 -13.51
C PRO A 62 -9.60 5.13 -13.20
N ALA A 63 -10.66 5.37 -13.99
CA ALA A 63 -11.96 4.73 -13.80
C ALA A 63 -11.88 3.20 -13.98
N ALA A 64 -11.18 2.71 -15.02
CA ALA A 64 -10.96 1.27 -15.22
C ALA A 64 -10.14 0.62 -14.10
N ALA A 65 -9.32 1.41 -13.41
CA ALA A 65 -8.56 1.00 -12.23
C ALA A 65 -9.38 1.05 -10.91
N GLY A 66 -10.67 1.38 -10.96
CA GLY A 66 -11.52 1.55 -9.77
C GLY A 66 -11.21 2.80 -8.96
N LEU A 67 -10.63 3.83 -9.61
CA LEU A 67 -10.38 5.13 -9.02
C LEU A 67 -11.49 6.12 -9.41
N VAL A 68 -11.92 6.95 -8.47
CA VAL A 68 -12.87 8.03 -8.69
C VAL A 68 -12.22 9.39 -8.46
N ASP A 69 -12.61 10.38 -9.21
CA ASP A 69 -12.23 11.78 -8.97
C ASP A 69 -12.94 12.27 -7.71
N VAL A 70 -12.19 12.71 -6.71
CA VAL A 70 -12.71 13.15 -5.40
C VAL A 70 -13.69 14.30 -5.54
N THR A 71 -13.50 15.19 -6.52
CA THR A 71 -14.41 16.33 -6.75
C THR A 71 -15.81 15.91 -7.20
N LYS A 72 -15.97 14.69 -7.73
CA LYS A 72 -17.29 14.12 -8.08
C LYS A 72 -18.01 13.51 -6.87
N VAL A 73 -17.27 13.13 -5.84
CA VAL A 73 -17.81 12.49 -4.62
C VAL A 73 -18.00 13.53 -3.51
N ALA A 74 -17.07 14.46 -3.40
CA ALA A 74 -17.06 15.53 -2.39
C ALA A 74 -16.63 16.87 -3.03
N PRO A 75 -17.53 17.56 -3.76
CA PRO A 75 -17.19 18.76 -4.53
C PRO A 75 -16.76 19.96 -3.68
N ASP A 76 -17.05 19.94 -2.39
CA ASP A 76 -16.64 20.98 -1.44
C ASP A 76 -15.17 20.87 -1.01
N ILE A 77 -14.50 19.74 -1.26
CA ILE A 77 -13.08 19.56 -0.98
C ILE A 77 -12.26 20.44 -1.92
N LYS A 78 -11.37 21.26 -1.35
CA LYS A 78 -10.45 22.09 -2.14
C LYS A 78 -9.26 21.24 -2.63
N LEU A 79 -8.79 21.55 -3.84
CA LEU A 79 -7.58 20.93 -4.39
C LEU A 79 -6.45 21.96 -4.45
N ASP A 80 -5.30 21.60 -3.92
CA ASP A 80 -4.02 22.31 -4.04
C ASP A 80 -2.94 21.24 -4.37
N ILE A 81 -3.13 20.56 -5.52
CA ILE A 81 -2.29 19.42 -5.91
C ILE A 81 -0.88 19.92 -6.17
N ARG A 82 -0.02 19.81 -5.16
CA ARG A 82 1.32 20.40 -5.13
C ARG A 82 2.20 19.89 -6.26
N TYR A 83 2.09 18.65 -6.59
CA TYR A 83 2.93 18.02 -7.62
C TYR A 83 2.51 18.38 -9.06
N ALA A 84 1.37 19.05 -9.25
CA ALA A 84 0.99 19.67 -10.53
C ALA A 84 1.64 21.06 -10.75
N THR A 85 2.41 21.56 -9.78
CA THR A 85 3.13 22.84 -9.84
C THR A 85 4.56 22.66 -9.35
N PRO A 86 5.48 23.63 -9.57
CA PRO A 86 6.82 23.60 -8.98
C PRO A 86 6.84 23.80 -7.45
N ASN A 87 5.72 24.14 -6.82
CA ASN A 87 5.63 24.36 -5.37
C ASN A 87 5.54 23.05 -4.59
N ASN A 88 6.60 22.24 -4.68
CA ASN A 88 6.77 20.96 -4.02
C ASN A 88 8.27 20.70 -3.76
N PHE A 89 8.62 19.62 -3.04
CA PHE A 89 10.00 19.32 -2.66
C PHE A 89 10.95 19.03 -3.84
N THR A 90 10.41 18.69 -5.03
CA THR A 90 11.23 18.43 -6.22
C THR A 90 11.50 19.71 -7.03
N HIS A 91 10.83 20.81 -6.73
CA HIS A 91 10.87 22.10 -7.44
C HIS A 91 10.48 22.01 -8.93
N VAL A 92 9.83 20.92 -9.35
CA VAL A 92 9.30 20.75 -10.72
C VAL A 92 7.87 20.23 -10.68
N ALA A 93 7.06 20.61 -11.67
CA ALA A 93 5.76 19.99 -11.88
C ALA A 93 5.98 18.57 -12.43
N VAL A 94 5.50 17.56 -11.71
CA VAL A 94 5.63 16.14 -12.09
C VAL A 94 4.29 15.51 -12.45
N TYR A 95 3.16 16.11 -12.04
CA TYR A 95 1.83 15.70 -12.45
C TYR A 95 1.38 16.50 -13.68
N PRO A 96 0.73 15.85 -14.66
CA PRO A 96 0.22 16.54 -15.85
C PRO A 96 -1.03 17.38 -15.58
N ALA A 97 -1.74 17.14 -14.46
CA ALA A 97 -2.96 17.82 -14.10
C ALA A 97 -3.17 17.86 -12.58
N ALA A 98 -3.84 18.92 -12.11
CA ALA A 98 -4.21 19.08 -10.69
C ALA A 98 -5.52 18.32 -10.40
N ARG A 99 -5.43 16.97 -10.34
CA ARG A 99 -6.57 16.08 -10.08
C ARG A 99 -6.27 15.16 -8.89
N CYS A 100 -7.30 14.81 -8.14
CA CYS A 100 -7.24 13.89 -7.03
C CYS A 100 -8.13 12.67 -7.33
N PHE A 101 -7.49 11.52 -7.50
CA PHE A 101 -8.15 10.23 -7.65
C PHE A 101 -7.90 9.35 -6.42
N LEU A 102 -8.93 8.68 -5.94
CA LEU A 102 -8.83 7.69 -4.86
C LEU A 102 -9.65 6.44 -5.21
N ARG A 103 -9.37 5.31 -4.57
CA ARG A 103 -10.27 4.16 -4.57
C ARG A 103 -11.65 4.60 -4.09
N THR A 104 -12.71 4.06 -4.68
CA THR A 104 -14.09 4.49 -4.43
C THR A 104 -14.43 4.50 -2.93
N ASP A 105 -14.06 3.43 -2.20
CA ASP A 105 -14.35 3.35 -0.76
C ASP A 105 -13.58 4.40 0.04
N VAL A 106 -12.31 4.66 -0.33
CA VAL A 106 -11.47 5.70 0.31
C VAL A 106 -12.06 7.09 0.04
N ALA A 107 -12.47 7.39 -1.19
CA ALA A 107 -13.12 8.65 -1.55
C ALA A 107 -14.44 8.85 -0.77
N ASN A 108 -15.25 7.81 -0.65
CA ASN A 108 -16.51 7.85 0.10
C ASN A 108 -16.28 8.11 1.60
N ARG A 109 -15.22 7.54 2.19
CA ARG A 109 -14.83 7.82 3.58
C ARG A 109 -14.35 9.26 3.73
N LEU A 110 -13.53 9.76 2.80
CA LEU A 110 -13.08 11.15 2.80
C LEU A 110 -14.24 12.14 2.69
N ALA A 111 -15.25 11.82 1.90
CA ALA A 111 -16.48 12.63 1.82
C ALA A 111 -17.22 12.74 3.16
N LYS A 112 -17.23 11.67 3.98
CA LYS A 112 -17.81 11.71 5.33
C LYS A 112 -16.98 12.59 6.27
N VAL A 113 -15.64 12.53 6.20
CA VAL A 113 -14.77 13.43 6.95
C VAL A 113 -15.09 14.89 6.60
N GLN A 114 -15.18 15.22 5.31
CA GLN A 114 -15.54 16.55 4.83
C GLN A 114 -16.89 17.00 5.37
N ALA A 115 -17.91 16.15 5.31
CA ALA A 115 -19.25 16.45 5.80
C ALA A 115 -19.30 16.72 7.32
N ASP A 116 -18.51 15.99 8.09
CA ASP A 116 -18.42 16.18 9.54
C ASP A 116 -17.63 17.45 9.92
N LEU A 117 -16.56 17.76 9.20
CA LEU A 117 -15.81 19.00 9.38
C LEU A 117 -16.65 20.24 9.01
N LYS A 118 -17.46 20.15 7.97
CA LYS A 118 -18.36 21.23 7.51
C LYS A 118 -19.34 21.66 8.61
N LYS A 119 -19.83 20.76 9.42
CA LYS A 119 -20.67 21.04 10.60
C LYS A 119 -19.97 21.89 11.67
N GLN A 120 -18.63 21.90 11.64
CA GLN A 120 -17.76 22.65 12.55
C GLN A 120 -17.20 23.93 11.91
N GLY A 121 -17.67 24.33 10.73
CA GLY A 121 -17.16 25.49 10.00
C GLY A 121 -15.76 25.27 9.40
N LEU A 122 -15.38 23.98 9.18
CA LEU A 122 -14.10 23.58 8.60
C LEU A 122 -14.30 22.82 7.30
N GLY A 123 -13.22 22.72 6.52
CA GLY A 123 -13.18 21.90 5.32
C GLY A 123 -11.81 21.30 5.11
N LEU A 124 -11.70 20.46 4.09
CA LEU A 124 -10.46 19.83 3.65
C LEU A 124 -9.88 20.53 2.43
N LYS A 125 -8.54 20.58 2.37
CA LYS A 125 -7.78 20.91 1.17
C LYS A 125 -6.72 19.84 0.94
N VAL A 126 -6.70 19.26 -0.26
CA VAL A 126 -5.90 18.08 -0.61
C VAL A 126 -4.67 18.50 -1.39
N PHE A 127 -3.50 17.95 -1.02
CA PHE A 127 -2.20 18.15 -1.64
C PHE A 127 -1.79 17.04 -2.58
N ASP A 128 -2.07 15.76 -2.22
CA ASP A 128 -1.79 14.57 -3.03
C ASP A 128 -2.81 13.45 -2.77
N CYS A 129 -3.01 12.62 -3.79
CA CYS A 129 -3.92 11.48 -3.77
C CYS A 129 -3.27 10.26 -4.46
N TYR A 130 -3.92 9.67 -5.45
CA TYR A 130 -3.32 8.64 -6.28
C TYR A 130 -2.10 9.21 -7.02
N ARG A 131 -1.00 8.50 -6.92
CA ARG A 131 0.28 8.79 -7.60
C ARG A 131 0.60 7.62 -8.52
N PRO A 132 0.67 7.80 -9.85
CA PRO A 132 1.15 6.75 -10.74
C PRO A 132 2.54 6.24 -10.33
N PHE A 133 2.79 4.94 -10.47
CA PHE A 133 4.08 4.37 -10.07
C PHE A 133 5.27 5.00 -10.80
N ALA A 134 5.11 5.37 -12.08
CA ALA A 134 6.13 6.09 -12.84
C ALA A 134 6.51 7.44 -12.20
N ILE A 135 5.55 8.13 -11.56
CA ILE A 135 5.82 9.36 -10.82
C ILE A 135 6.59 9.06 -9.52
N GLN A 136 6.29 7.96 -8.84
CA GLN A 136 7.09 7.52 -7.69
C GLN A 136 8.54 7.24 -8.09
N GLN A 137 8.77 6.62 -9.24
CA GLN A 137 10.11 6.43 -9.81
C GLN A 137 10.77 7.77 -10.13
N LYS A 138 10.01 8.74 -10.65
CA LYS A 138 10.51 10.09 -10.89
C LYS A 138 10.93 10.79 -9.60
N PHE A 139 10.12 10.71 -8.52
CA PHE A 139 10.48 11.24 -7.21
C PHE A 139 11.78 10.64 -6.71
N TRP A 140 11.88 9.30 -6.76
CA TRP A 140 13.10 8.61 -6.36
C TRP A 140 14.32 9.01 -7.19
N SER A 141 14.17 9.25 -8.48
CA SER A 141 15.28 9.70 -9.34
C SER A 141 15.77 11.11 -9.01
N LEU A 142 14.91 11.95 -8.45
CA LEU A 142 15.22 13.32 -8.04
C LEU A 142 15.75 13.39 -6.61
N VAL A 143 15.16 12.61 -5.71
CA VAL A 143 15.48 12.60 -4.28
C VAL A 143 15.52 11.13 -3.79
N PRO A 144 16.66 10.42 -3.96
CA PRO A 144 16.79 9.01 -3.58
C PRO A 144 17.07 8.88 -2.06
N ASN A 145 16.11 9.26 -1.25
CA ASN A 145 16.17 9.20 0.22
C ASN A 145 14.94 8.47 0.74
N GLU A 146 15.13 7.31 1.39
CA GLU A 146 14.05 6.47 1.92
C GLU A 146 13.29 7.12 3.08
N ASP A 147 13.88 8.09 3.77
CA ASP A 147 13.19 8.85 4.84
C ASP A 147 12.11 9.80 4.27
N TRP A 148 12.21 10.18 2.99
CA TRP A 148 11.33 11.15 2.34
C TRP A 148 10.48 10.53 1.23
N VAL A 149 11.06 9.57 0.49
CA VAL A 149 10.43 8.97 -0.68
C VAL A 149 10.47 7.45 -0.56
N ALA A 150 9.32 6.81 -0.48
CA ALA A 150 9.24 5.36 -0.51
C ALA A 150 9.90 4.82 -1.81
N LYS A 151 10.92 3.96 -1.64
CA LYS A 151 11.69 3.41 -2.75
C LYS A 151 10.82 2.54 -3.67
N PRO A 152 10.68 2.89 -4.94
CA PRO A 152 9.90 2.09 -5.89
C PRO A 152 10.73 0.91 -6.39
N VAL A 153 10.15 -0.29 -6.36
CA VAL A 153 10.74 -1.49 -6.95
C VAL A 153 9.77 -2.09 -7.96
N ALA A 154 10.26 -2.39 -9.16
CA ALA A 154 9.53 -3.12 -10.18
C ALA A 154 10.23 -4.46 -10.47
N LYS A 155 9.44 -5.50 -10.79
CA LYS A 155 9.91 -6.79 -11.28
C LYS A 155 9.15 -7.12 -12.56
N ASP A 156 9.87 -7.49 -13.61
CA ASP A 156 9.30 -7.80 -14.93
C ASP A 156 8.36 -6.69 -15.45
N GLY A 157 8.77 -5.42 -15.25
CA GLY A 157 8.00 -4.23 -15.63
C GLY A 157 6.79 -3.91 -14.74
N LYS A 158 6.53 -4.68 -13.69
CA LYS A 158 5.39 -4.48 -12.79
C LYS A 158 5.82 -3.93 -11.43
N PRO A 159 5.08 -2.96 -10.86
CA PRO A 159 5.30 -2.47 -9.50
C PRO A 159 5.17 -3.61 -8.48
N VAL A 160 6.15 -3.73 -7.57
CA VAL A 160 6.11 -4.71 -6.45
C VAL A 160 6.29 -4.05 -5.10
N ILE A 161 7.03 -2.93 -5.01
CA ILE A 161 7.14 -2.09 -3.81
C ILE A 161 6.94 -0.63 -4.25
N GLY A 162 6.21 0.14 -3.45
CA GLY A 162 5.94 1.54 -3.71
C GLY A 162 5.19 2.20 -2.57
N SER A 163 4.77 3.44 -2.78
CA SER A 163 3.96 4.21 -1.84
C SER A 163 2.50 3.72 -1.82
N LYS A 164 1.79 3.97 -0.71
CA LYS A 164 0.34 3.74 -0.61
C LYS A 164 -0.45 4.67 -1.54
N HIS A 165 0.12 5.85 -1.88
CA HIS A 165 -0.39 6.70 -2.96
C HIS A 165 -0.45 5.96 -4.31
N ASN A 166 0.50 5.05 -4.59
CA ASN A 166 0.45 4.25 -5.83
C ASN A 166 -0.72 3.25 -5.87
N ARG A 167 -1.41 3.04 -4.75
CA ARG A 167 -2.61 2.19 -4.64
C ARG A 167 -3.92 2.96 -4.81
N GLY A 168 -3.85 4.31 -4.84
CA GLY A 168 -5.01 5.19 -4.74
C GLY A 168 -5.68 5.12 -3.36
N ALA A 169 -4.91 4.77 -2.35
CA ALA A 169 -5.37 4.52 -0.99
C ALA A 169 -4.59 5.30 0.07
N ALA A 170 -4.01 6.44 -0.31
CA ALA A 170 -3.45 7.42 0.62
C ALA A 170 -3.82 8.84 0.15
N VAL A 171 -3.88 9.76 1.08
CA VAL A 171 -4.19 11.16 0.83
C VAL A 171 -3.36 12.06 1.75
N ASP A 172 -2.79 13.12 1.15
CA ASP A 172 -2.13 14.21 1.87
C ASP A 172 -3.05 15.44 1.85
N LEU A 173 -3.33 16.00 3.02
CA LEU A 173 -4.33 17.05 3.14
C LEU A 173 -4.16 17.93 4.38
N THR A 174 -4.87 19.04 4.40
CA THR A 174 -4.94 19.97 5.54
C THR A 174 -6.38 20.41 5.79
N LEU A 175 -6.55 21.20 6.86
CA LEU A 175 -7.80 21.87 7.18
C LEU A 175 -7.81 23.31 6.59
N VAL A 176 -9.01 23.71 6.17
CA VAL A 176 -9.34 25.09 5.84
C VAL A 176 -10.55 25.57 6.66
N ASP A 177 -10.70 26.86 6.82
CA ASP A 177 -11.92 27.45 7.40
C ASP A 177 -13.10 27.43 6.42
N ALA A 178 -14.26 27.92 6.84
CA ALA A 178 -15.47 27.97 6.03
C ALA A 178 -15.34 28.82 4.75
N SER A 179 -14.36 29.74 4.70
CA SER A 179 -14.05 30.55 3.51
C SER A 179 -13.09 29.82 2.55
N GLY A 180 -12.50 28.71 2.96
CA GLY A 180 -11.48 27.94 2.22
C GLY A 180 -10.06 28.45 2.45
N LYS A 181 -9.85 29.32 3.45
CA LYS A 181 -8.52 29.80 3.84
C LYS A 181 -7.83 28.78 4.75
N ASP A 182 -6.52 28.59 4.56
CA ASP A 182 -5.70 27.70 5.38
C ASP A 182 -5.73 28.12 6.85
N ILE A 183 -5.90 27.12 7.71
CA ILE A 183 -5.65 27.29 9.14
C ILE A 183 -4.22 26.85 9.49
N PRO A 184 -3.58 27.43 10.53
CA PRO A 184 -2.20 27.10 10.89
C PRO A 184 -2.02 25.62 11.19
N MET A 185 -0.95 25.03 10.66
CA MET A 185 -0.51 23.65 10.91
C MET A 185 0.95 23.66 11.40
N PRO A 186 1.46 22.57 12.03
CA PRO A 186 2.79 22.55 12.68
C PRO A 186 3.95 22.86 11.73
N SER A 187 3.83 22.48 10.45
CA SER A 187 4.79 22.76 9.39
C SER A 187 4.08 22.96 8.05
N GLY A 188 4.81 23.34 7.01
CA GLY A 188 4.35 23.25 5.64
C GLY A 188 4.17 21.78 5.19
N PHE A 189 3.50 21.59 4.06
CA PHE A 189 3.49 20.31 3.35
C PHE A 189 4.89 20.01 2.79
N ASP A 190 5.32 18.77 2.80
CA ASP A 190 6.68 18.34 2.42
C ASP A 190 7.81 18.94 3.27
N ASP A 191 7.51 19.40 4.49
CA ASP A 191 8.54 19.76 5.47
C ASP A 191 9.05 18.49 6.15
N PHE A 192 10.14 17.93 5.66
CA PHE A 192 10.74 16.68 6.16
C PHE A 192 11.58 16.88 7.44
N THR A 193 11.28 17.91 8.23
CA THR A 193 11.86 18.13 9.57
C THR A 193 11.01 17.45 10.65
N GLU A 194 11.53 17.46 11.89
CA GLU A 194 10.77 16.95 13.04
C GLU A 194 9.40 17.63 13.25
N LYS A 195 9.21 18.83 12.71
CA LYS A 195 7.94 19.59 12.81
C LYS A 195 6.79 18.89 12.09
N ALA A 196 7.09 18.07 11.09
CA ALA A 196 6.10 17.27 10.37
C ALA A 196 5.52 16.13 11.22
N ARG A 197 6.28 15.66 12.20
CA ARG A 197 5.91 14.50 13.03
C ARG A 197 4.70 14.79 13.90
N ARG A 198 3.84 13.78 14.06
CA ARG A 198 2.61 13.87 14.89
C ARG A 198 2.89 14.03 16.38
N ASP A 199 4.03 13.53 16.85
CA ASP A 199 4.51 13.64 18.24
C ASP A 199 5.30 14.92 18.51
N TYR A 200 5.46 15.82 17.52
CA TYR A 200 6.14 17.10 17.73
C TYR A 200 5.42 17.98 18.75
N THR A 201 6.16 18.41 19.78
CA THR A 201 5.63 19.20 20.91
C THR A 201 6.01 20.68 20.87
N GLY A 202 6.89 21.09 19.96
CA GLY A 202 7.33 22.48 19.77
C GLY A 202 6.33 23.31 18.95
N GLY A 203 6.73 24.55 18.64
CA GLY A 203 5.97 25.47 17.79
C GLY A 203 4.65 25.98 18.40
N ASP A 204 3.75 26.48 17.54
CA ASP A 204 2.45 27.02 17.96
C ASP A 204 1.50 25.93 18.49
N PRO A 205 1.01 26.06 19.75
CA PRO A 205 0.02 25.13 20.32
C PRO A 205 -1.28 25.05 19.51
N THR A 206 -1.72 26.14 18.87
CA THR A 206 -2.92 26.17 18.03
C THR A 206 -2.73 25.32 16.79
N ALA A 207 -1.57 25.44 16.13
CA ALA A 207 -1.24 24.64 14.97
C ALA A 207 -1.23 23.11 15.29
N ARG A 208 -0.65 22.74 16.43
CA ARG A 208 -0.69 21.35 16.90
C ARG A 208 -2.10 20.85 17.21
N ALA A 209 -2.93 21.71 17.81
CA ALA A 209 -4.33 21.38 18.08
C ALA A 209 -5.12 21.18 16.78
N ASN A 210 -4.84 21.97 15.74
CA ASN A 210 -5.45 21.78 14.42
C ASN A 210 -5.03 20.47 13.76
N ALA A 211 -3.73 20.11 13.83
CA ALA A 211 -3.27 18.79 13.32
C ALA A 211 -3.94 17.63 14.05
N LYS A 212 -4.09 17.70 15.37
CA LYS A 212 -4.83 16.68 16.14
C LYS A 212 -6.32 16.64 15.80
N ARG A 213 -6.94 17.78 15.50
CA ARG A 213 -8.34 17.83 15.04
C ARG A 213 -8.50 17.14 13.69
N LEU A 214 -7.59 17.41 12.75
CA LEU A 214 -7.54 16.72 11.47
C LEU A 214 -7.40 15.21 11.67
N GLU A 215 -6.42 14.80 12.49
CA GLU A 215 -6.19 13.37 12.79
C GLU A 215 -7.44 12.70 13.37
N ALA A 216 -8.08 13.32 14.36
CA ALA A 216 -9.29 12.77 14.97
C ALA A 216 -10.43 12.61 13.96
N ALA A 217 -10.62 13.57 13.05
CA ALA A 217 -11.63 13.50 12.01
C ALA A 217 -11.36 12.38 11.00
N MET A 218 -10.10 12.20 10.60
CA MET A 218 -9.68 11.16 9.66
C MET A 218 -9.76 9.76 10.29
N VAL A 219 -9.25 9.58 11.50
CA VAL A 219 -9.27 8.30 12.24
C VAL A 219 -10.69 7.83 12.50
N LYS A 220 -11.62 8.73 12.79
CA LYS A 220 -13.05 8.41 12.97
C LYS A 220 -13.64 7.69 11.75
N GLU A 221 -13.18 8.01 10.55
CA GLU A 221 -13.62 7.39 9.31
C GLU A 221 -12.70 6.23 8.85
N GLY A 222 -11.80 5.77 9.72
CA GLY A 222 -10.96 4.59 9.54
C GLY A 222 -9.67 4.83 8.78
N PHE A 223 -9.24 6.08 8.61
CA PHE A 223 -7.92 6.39 8.06
C PHE A 223 -6.81 6.15 9.09
N GLU A 224 -5.66 5.68 8.64
CA GLU A 224 -4.49 5.40 9.46
C GLU A 224 -3.46 6.55 9.31
N PRO A 225 -3.15 7.30 10.39
CA PRO A 225 -2.20 8.39 10.33
C PRO A 225 -0.76 7.89 10.24
N LEU A 226 0.06 8.48 9.37
CA LEU A 226 1.50 8.21 9.32
C LEU A 226 2.22 9.00 10.43
N PRO A 227 2.99 8.36 11.32
CA PRO A 227 3.62 9.06 12.46
C PRO A 227 4.60 10.18 12.10
N SER A 228 5.29 10.06 10.96
CA SER A 228 6.29 11.04 10.49
C SER A 228 5.69 12.27 9.82
N GLU A 229 4.40 12.24 9.43
CA GLU A 229 3.78 13.28 8.61
C GLU A 229 2.37 13.61 9.09
N TRP A 230 2.13 14.86 9.55
CA TRP A 230 0.81 15.27 10.06
C TRP A 230 -0.27 15.32 8.96
N TRP A 231 0.13 15.49 7.70
CA TRP A 231 -0.77 15.59 6.53
C TRP A 231 -1.17 14.26 5.93
N HIS A 232 -0.36 13.20 6.10
CA HIS A 232 -0.52 11.91 5.42
C HIS A 232 -1.45 10.95 6.16
N PHE A 233 -2.37 10.36 5.42
CA PHE A 233 -3.31 9.34 5.92
C PHE A 233 -3.47 8.21 4.92
N ASP A 234 -3.28 6.98 5.40
CA ASP A 234 -3.60 5.77 4.65
C ASP A 234 -5.09 5.50 4.71
N GLY A 235 -5.71 5.20 3.59
CA GLY A 235 -7.13 4.86 3.52
C GLY A 235 -7.44 3.47 4.06
N PRO A 236 -8.63 3.24 4.61
CA PRO A 236 -9.02 1.94 5.12
C PRO A 236 -8.91 0.86 4.05
N GLY A 237 -8.34 -0.30 4.43
CA GLY A 237 -8.16 -1.44 3.52
C GLY A 237 -7.06 -1.28 2.46
N TRP A 238 -6.16 -0.32 2.62
CA TRP A 238 -5.07 -0.03 1.66
C TRP A 238 -4.22 -1.27 1.32
N GLN A 239 -4.09 -2.23 2.24
CA GLN A 239 -3.31 -3.46 2.08
C GLN A 239 -3.87 -4.34 0.94
N GLY A 240 -5.18 -4.32 0.73
CA GLY A 240 -5.88 -5.10 -0.28
C GLY A 240 -5.80 -4.52 -1.70
N TYR A 241 -5.31 -3.29 -1.87
CA TYR A 241 -5.23 -2.67 -3.19
C TYR A 241 -3.85 -2.89 -3.83
N GLU A 242 -3.84 -3.20 -5.11
CA GLU A 242 -2.63 -3.32 -5.92
C GLU A 242 -1.97 -1.96 -6.19
N LEU A 243 -0.65 -1.98 -6.46
CA LEU A 243 0.07 -0.81 -6.96
C LEU A 243 -0.32 -0.56 -8.43
N LEU A 244 -0.62 0.69 -8.76
CA LEU A 244 -1.08 1.10 -10.08
C LEU A 244 -0.05 2.01 -10.77
N ASN A 245 -0.03 1.92 -12.09
CA ASN A 245 0.71 2.85 -12.96
C ASN A 245 -0.20 3.40 -14.07
N VAL A 246 -1.36 3.90 -13.69
CA VAL A 246 -2.37 4.45 -14.61
C VAL A 246 -2.17 5.95 -14.73
N PRO A 247 -2.08 6.51 -15.94
CA PRO A 247 -1.89 7.95 -16.12
C PRO A 247 -3.15 8.75 -15.73
N PHE A 248 -2.98 10.06 -15.51
CA PHE A 248 -4.07 11.03 -15.24
C PHE A 248 -4.69 11.52 -16.55
N ASN A 249 -5.38 10.71 -17.28
CA ASN A 249 -6.06 11.13 -18.50
C ASN A 249 -7.47 11.65 -18.20
#